data_e9a4447c62202341ad409e989c4be519
#
_entry.id   e9a4447c62202341ad409e989c4be519
#
_cell.length_a   1.000
_cell.length_b   1.000
_cell.length_c   1.000
_cell.angle_alpha   90.00
_cell.angle_beta   90.00
_cell.angle_gamma   90.00
#
_symmetry.space_group_name_H-M   'P 1'
#
loop_
_entity.id
_entity.type
_entity.pdbx_description
1 polymer ?
#
loop_
_entity_poly.entity_id
_entity_poly.type
_entity_poly.pdbx_seq_one_letter_code
_entity_poly.pdbx_strand_id
1 'polypeptide(L)'
;MSNHYVDADGHVMEDADDILTFVKPPFHNRGTRNWMPSLDHFHTPADGTPRAPGTFDPTIGPEEWLQFLAQTGTEYTVLYPTTGLAFGNVAYPQWALAYAQAYNEYIHTRYLQRSPQLQAVALIPMQQVPEAVAELRRAVQDLGFVGAMLPSNGLTRHVSHPEYWPIYAEAERLNCMLAVHGGSYMNLGFNTYTVFPATRALGMPFPLAIAATGMIVDGVFDRFPQLRVGFMEGGTAWIPLVIDRLEREVAYGGLKLTRHPEEYFKDDRIFVGCEGNEKALAYAIERVGPKPFMFASDFPHEISIANCMEEINEVLERHDLKHEHKAAILGENARRFYGR
;
A
#
# COMPACT_ATOMS: atom_id res chain seq x y z
N MET A 1 -12.59 -8.05 26.58
CA MET A 1 -11.23 -8.06 26.05
C MET A 1 -11.10 -6.75 25.28
N SER A 2 -10.13 -5.92 25.57
CA SER A 2 -9.89 -4.72 24.76
C SER A 2 -9.41 -5.21 23.39
N ASN A 3 -10.26 -5.06 22.40
CA ASN A 3 -9.93 -5.41 21.04
C ASN A 3 -8.95 -4.33 20.53
N HIS A 4 -7.70 -4.66 20.39
CA HIS A 4 -6.67 -3.78 19.83
C HIS A 4 -6.50 -4.12 18.35
N TYR A 5 -7.40 -3.61 17.52
CA TYR A 5 -7.29 -3.73 16.07
C TYR A 5 -6.17 -2.81 15.58
N VAL A 6 -5.57 -3.18 14.46
CA VAL A 6 -4.62 -2.34 13.73
C VAL A 6 -5.11 -2.21 12.30
N ASP A 7 -5.23 -1.00 11.86
CA ASP A 7 -5.53 -0.69 10.48
C ASP A 7 -4.23 -0.60 9.68
N ALA A 8 -4.05 -1.56 8.78
CA ALA A 8 -2.81 -1.66 8.00
C ALA A 8 -2.80 -0.76 6.76
N ASP A 9 -3.91 -0.12 6.41
CA ASP A 9 -4.03 0.70 5.21
C ASP A 9 -5.18 1.68 5.35
N GLY A 10 -4.85 2.87 5.81
CA GLY A 10 -5.71 4.02 5.78
C GLY A 10 -5.14 5.09 4.87
N HIS A 11 -5.94 6.07 4.46
CA HIS A 11 -5.51 7.06 3.48
C HIS A 11 -5.57 8.50 3.96
N VAL A 12 -4.61 9.29 3.49
CA VAL A 12 -4.62 10.74 3.64
C VAL A 12 -5.36 11.35 2.46
N MET A 13 -6.32 12.21 2.72
CA MET A 13 -6.88 13.10 1.71
C MET A 13 -5.97 14.34 1.63
N GLU A 14 -5.04 14.32 0.67
CA GLU A 14 -4.01 15.35 0.58
C GLU A 14 -4.57 16.73 0.26
N ASP A 15 -4.23 17.72 1.05
CA ASP A 15 -4.40 19.13 0.69
C ASP A 15 -3.19 19.58 -0.17
N ALA A 16 -3.44 19.70 -1.47
CA ALA A 16 -2.40 20.05 -2.44
C ALA A 16 -1.80 21.44 -2.17
N ASP A 17 -2.61 22.40 -1.75
CA ASP A 17 -2.15 23.77 -1.47
C ASP A 17 -1.29 23.78 -0.19
N ASP A 18 -1.64 23.00 0.84
CA ASP A 18 -0.82 22.86 2.05
C ASP A 18 0.50 22.14 1.76
N ILE A 19 0.49 21.04 0.98
CA ILE A 19 1.73 20.35 0.56
C ILE A 19 2.67 21.31 -0.18
N LEU A 20 2.14 22.14 -1.07
CA LEU A 20 2.94 23.10 -1.82
C LEU A 20 3.66 24.13 -0.92
N THR A 21 3.17 24.38 0.30
CA THR A 21 3.88 25.24 1.26
C THR A 21 5.20 24.66 1.76
N PHE A 22 5.36 23.34 1.70
CA PHE A 22 6.60 22.64 2.07
C PHE A 22 7.57 22.47 0.90
N VAL A 23 7.17 22.81 -0.34
CA VAL A 23 8.04 22.69 -1.52
C VAL A 23 9.16 23.71 -1.47
N LYS A 24 10.42 23.25 -1.56
CA LYS A 24 11.62 24.07 -1.52
C LYS A 24 11.98 24.65 -2.91
N PRO A 25 12.84 25.71 -2.96
CA PRO A 25 13.41 26.18 -4.24
C PRO A 25 14.05 25.01 -5.03
N PRO A 26 13.97 25.05 -6.36
CA PRO A 26 13.49 26.13 -7.22
C PRO A 26 11.97 26.09 -7.51
N PHE A 27 11.22 25.17 -6.94
CA PHE A 27 9.83 24.90 -7.30
C PHE A 27 8.79 25.70 -6.49
N HIS A 28 9.16 26.24 -5.33
CA HIS A 28 8.27 26.82 -4.30
C HIS A 28 7.37 27.99 -4.74
N ASN A 29 7.70 28.70 -5.83
CA ASN A 29 6.95 29.89 -6.28
C ASN A 29 6.50 29.80 -7.76
N ARG A 30 6.43 28.61 -8.34
CA ARG A 30 6.19 28.51 -9.79
C ARG A 30 4.72 28.42 -10.20
N GLY A 31 3.77 28.64 -9.28
CA GLY A 31 2.35 28.48 -9.59
C GLY A 31 2.01 27.08 -10.11
N THR A 32 2.81 26.10 -9.75
CA THR A 32 2.72 24.72 -10.18
C THR A 32 1.55 24.07 -9.45
N ARG A 33 0.38 24.33 -9.94
CA ARG A 33 -0.80 23.63 -9.49
C ARG A 33 -0.70 22.18 -9.96
N ASN A 34 -0.62 21.28 -9.00
CA ASN A 34 -0.90 19.88 -9.12
C ASN A 34 -0.22 19.17 -10.33
N TRP A 35 1.10 19.03 -10.30
CA TRP A 35 1.83 18.20 -11.28
C TRP A 35 1.81 16.72 -10.95
N MET A 36 0.87 16.29 -10.13
CA MET A 36 0.63 14.87 -9.92
C MET A 36 -0.21 14.33 -11.07
N PRO A 37 0.13 13.16 -11.60
CA PRO A 37 -0.72 12.48 -12.56
C PRO A 37 -2.11 12.25 -11.97
N SER A 38 -3.13 12.41 -12.80
CA SER A 38 -4.51 12.25 -12.35
C SER A 38 -4.83 10.79 -12.02
N LEU A 39 -5.60 10.62 -10.96
CA LEU A 39 -6.33 9.41 -10.65
C LEU A 39 -7.81 9.53 -11.04
N ASP A 40 -8.14 10.36 -12.04
CA ASP A 40 -9.52 10.70 -12.40
C ASP A 40 -10.43 9.49 -12.59
N HIS A 41 -9.88 8.43 -13.16
CA HIS A 41 -10.60 7.16 -13.31
C HIS A 41 -10.91 6.47 -11.98
N PHE A 42 -10.22 6.85 -10.91
CA PHE A 42 -10.39 6.32 -9.58
C PHE A 42 -11.45 7.08 -8.78
N HIS A 43 -11.48 8.40 -8.94
CA HIS A 43 -12.22 9.28 -8.05
C HIS A 43 -13.52 9.81 -8.66
N THR A 44 -13.70 9.68 -9.98
CA THR A 44 -14.89 10.19 -10.65
C THR A 44 -15.52 9.06 -11.46
N PRO A 45 -16.66 8.50 -11.02
CA PRO A 45 -17.41 7.55 -11.83
C PRO A 45 -17.69 8.15 -13.22
N ALA A 46 -17.33 7.43 -14.28
CA ALA A 46 -17.47 7.91 -15.66
C ALA A 46 -18.95 8.15 -16.05
N ASP A 47 -19.88 7.56 -15.33
CA ASP A 47 -21.33 7.71 -15.51
C ASP A 47 -21.93 8.89 -14.74
N GLY A 48 -21.11 9.67 -14.02
CA GLY A 48 -21.56 10.79 -13.20
C GLY A 48 -22.35 10.40 -11.94
N THR A 49 -22.31 9.13 -11.54
CA THR A 49 -22.96 8.67 -10.31
C THR A 49 -22.35 9.40 -9.10
N PRO A 50 -23.17 10.03 -8.24
CA PRO A 50 -22.64 10.63 -7.02
C PRO A 50 -21.97 9.57 -6.14
N ARG A 51 -20.85 9.93 -5.52
CA ARG A 51 -20.21 9.07 -4.50
C ARG A 51 -21.15 8.93 -3.30
N ALA A 52 -20.98 7.83 -2.59
CA ALA A 52 -21.65 7.66 -1.31
C ALA A 52 -21.24 8.79 -0.34
N PRO A 53 -22.18 9.33 0.47
CA PRO A 53 -21.81 10.35 1.45
C PRO A 53 -20.69 9.88 2.39
N GLY A 54 -19.69 10.73 2.61
CA GLY A 54 -18.55 10.45 3.49
C GLY A 54 -17.39 9.68 2.84
N THR A 55 -17.48 9.40 1.51
CA THR A 55 -16.40 8.78 0.76
C THR A 55 -15.54 9.83 0.04
N PHE A 56 -14.22 9.64 0.03
CA PHE A 56 -13.26 10.60 -0.54
C PHE A 56 -13.50 12.03 -0.04
N ASP A 57 -13.87 12.15 1.23
CA ASP A 57 -14.18 13.45 1.83
C ASP A 57 -12.89 14.24 2.09
N PRO A 58 -12.65 15.34 1.38
CA PRO A 58 -11.43 16.12 1.54
C PRO A 58 -11.32 16.82 2.91
N THR A 59 -12.35 16.78 3.72
CA THR A 59 -12.33 17.35 5.07
C THR A 59 -11.76 16.39 6.12
N ILE A 60 -11.52 15.13 5.76
CA ILE A 60 -10.92 14.14 6.65
C ILE A 60 -9.45 14.47 6.89
N GLY A 61 -9.18 15.00 8.06
CA GLY A 61 -7.85 15.33 8.54
C GLY A 61 -7.45 14.50 9.77
N PRO A 62 -6.39 14.90 10.48
CA PRO A 62 -5.89 14.16 11.65
C PRO A 62 -6.93 13.99 12.77
N GLU A 63 -7.80 14.97 12.99
CA GLU A 63 -8.80 14.93 14.06
C GLU A 63 -9.90 13.92 13.74
N GLU A 64 -10.37 13.89 12.50
CA GLU A 64 -11.36 12.93 12.01
C GLU A 64 -10.79 11.52 12.04
N TRP A 65 -9.51 11.35 11.70
CA TRP A 65 -8.81 10.09 11.86
C TRP A 65 -8.76 9.61 13.31
N LEU A 66 -8.45 10.48 14.26
CA LEU A 66 -8.46 10.12 15.69
C LEU A 66 -9.86 9.75 16.18
N GLN A 67 -10.90 10.42 15.67
CA GLN A 67 -12.29 10.05 15.94
C GLN A 67 -12.63 8.66 15.35
N PHE A 68 -12.19 8.39 14.11
CA PHE A 68 -12.35 7.08 13.46
C PHE A 68 -11.72 5.98 14.33
N LEU A 69 -10.47 6.12 14.73
CA LEU A 69 -9.77 5.15 15.58
C LEU A 69 -10.49 4.89 16.90
N ALA A 70 -10.95 5.96 17.55
CA ALA A 70 -11.67 5.85 18.83
C ALA A 70 -13.01 5.13 18.67
N GLN A 71 -13.74 5.35 17.58
CA GLN A 71 -15.06 4.75 17.36
C GLN A 71 -14.98 3.30 16.86
N THR A 72 -13.94 2.94 16.10
CA THR A 72 -13.73 1.57 15.61
C THR A 72 -13.00 0.69 16.62
N GLY A 73 -12.42 1.26 17.69
CA GLY A 73 -11.58 0.52 18.63
C GLY A 73 -10.21 0.15 18.06
N THR A 74 -9.77 0.86 17.03
CA THR A 74 -8.48 0.65 16.36
C THR A 74 -7.37 1.33 17.18
N GLU A 75 -6.29 0.61 17.42
CA GLU A 75 -5.15 1.07 18.22
C GLU A 75 -4.34 2.15 17.51
N TYR A 76 -4.03 1.90 16.25
CA TYR A 76 -3.37 2.84 15.33
C TYR A 76 -3.67 2.48 13.88
N THR A 77 -3.48 3.43 12.99
CA THR A 77 -3.52 3.26 11.53
C THR A 77 -2.16 3.58 10.92
N VAL A 78 -1.90 3.02 9.75
CA VAL A 78 -0.78 3.43 8.89
C VAL A 78 -1.33 4.07 7.63
N LEU A 79 -1.02 5.36 7.47
CA LEU A 79 -1.56 6.22 6.45
C LEU A 79 -0.75 6.14 5.15
N TYR A 80 -1.45 5.90 4.07
CA TYR A 80 -0.96 5.93 2.70
C TYR A 80 -1.44 7.21 1.99
N PRO A 81 -0.74 7.64 0.93
CA PRO A 81 -1.24 8.74 0.12
C PRO A 81 -2.47 8.30 -0.69
N THR A 82 -3.35 9.22 -1.03
CA THR A 82 -4.40 9.04 -2.04
C THR A 82 -3.91 9.49 -3.42
N THR A 83 -3.67 10.77 -3.60
CA THR A 83 -3.13 11.31 -4.86
C THR A 83 -1.75 10.75 -5.16
N GLY A 84 -0.95 10.54 -4.13
CA GLY A 84 0.39 9.95 -4.23
C GLY A 84 0.43 8.51 -4.76
N LEU A 85 -0.69 7.78 -4.85
CA LEU A 85 -0.77 6.46 -5.50
C LEU A 85 -0.30 6.52 -6.97
N ALA A 86 -0.47 7.67 -7.64
CA ALA A 86 0.01 7.90 -8.99
C ALA A 86 1.48 8.32 -9.08
N PHE A 87 2.21 8.39 -7.96
CA PHE A 87 3.54 8.98 -7.89
C PHE A 87 4.57 8.33 -8.83
N GLY A 88 4.44 7.05 -9.13
CA GLY A 88 5.27 6.35 -10.11
C GLY A 88 5.23 6.95 -11.52
N ASN A 89 4.14 7.63 -11.87
CA ASN A 89 3.92 8.25 -13.18
C ASN A 89 4.46 9.69 -13.27
N VAL A 90 5.06 10.24 -12.22
CA VAL A 90 5.70 11.57 -12.28
C VAL A 90 6.93 11.49 -13.17
N ALA A 91 6.82 12.07 -14.36
CA ALA A 91 7.86 11.93 -15.40
C ALA A 91 9.09 12.82 -15.18
N TYR A 92 8.98 13.88 -14.38
CA TYR A 92 10.06 14.82 -14.12
C TYR A 92 10.78 14.51 -12.81
N PRO A 93 11.98 13.90 -12.83
CA PRO A 93 12.61 13.36 -11.62
C PRO A 93 12.90 14.41 -10.53
N GLN A 94 13.29 15.63 -10.91
CA GLN A 94 13.56 16.70 -9.93
C GLN A 94 12.28 17.16 -9.23
N TRP A 95 11.15 17.12 -9.93
CA TRP A 95 9.86 17.39 -9.32
C TRP A 95 9.43 16.23 -8.42
N ALA A 96 9.64 14.98 -8.83
CA ALA A 96 9.38 13.82 -7.99
C ALA A 96 10.13 13.94 -6.65
N LEU A 97 11.41 14.29 -6.67
CA LEU A 97 12.19 14.52 -5.45
C LEU A 97 11.59 15.66 -4.60
N ALA A 98 11.33 16.80 -5.22
CA ALA A 98 10.81 17.96 -4.49
C ALA A 98 9.43 17.70 -3.87
N TYR A 99 8.56 17.01 -4.60
CA TYR A 99 7.23 16.63 -4.11
C TYR A 99 7.29 15.57 -3.00
N ALA A 100 8.10 14.52 -3.16
CA ALA A 100 8.27 13.51 -2.12
C ALA A 100 8.73 14.14 -0.80
N GLN A 101 9.74 15.02 -0.85
CA GLN A 101 10.21 15.73 0.32
C GLN A 101 9.14 16.62 0.95
N ALA A 102 8.37 17.33 0.13
CA ALA A 102 7.29 18.20 0.61
C ALA A 102 6.14 17.40 1.22
N TYR A 103 5.73 16.32 0.57
CA TYR A 103 4.71 15.39 1.09
C TYR A 103 5.14 14.79 2.44
N ASN A 104 6.37 14.31 2.55
CA ASN A 104 6.86 13.71 3.78
C ASN A 104 6.93 14.74 4.93
N GLU A 105 7.35 15.99 4.67
CA GLU A 105 7.30 17.06 5.67
C GLU A 105 5.86 17.41 6.07
N TYR A 106 4.94 17.47 5.10
CA TYR A 106 3.51 17.68 5.35
C TYR A 106 2.94 16.60 6.26
N ILE A 107 3.13 15.32 5.93
CA ILE A 107 2.63 14.19 6.74
C ILE A 107 3.26 14.19 8.13
N HIS A 108 4.59 14.40 8.22
CA HIS A 108 5.25 14.48 9.51
C HIS A 108 4.63 15.59 10.38
N THR A 109 4.47 16.80 9.82
CA THR A 109 4.02 17.97 10.56
C THR A 109 2.53 17.92 10.92
N ARG A 110 1.68 17.46 9.98
CA ARG A 110 0.22 17.50 10.16
C ARG A 110 -0.33 16.27 10.87
N TYR A 111 0.26 15.08 10.66
CA TYR A 111 -0.24 13.81 11.14
C TYR A 111 0.66 13.17 12.20
N LEU A 112 1.92 12.88 11.90
CA LEU A 112 2.75 12.09 12.81
C LEU A 112 3.04 12.81 14.13
N GLN A 113 3.22 14.13 14.11
CA GLN A 113 3.40 14.92 15.33
C GLN A 113 2.10 15.11 16.13
N ARG A 114 0.95 14.79 15.54
CA ARG A 114 -0.35 14.98 16.19
C ARG A 114 -0.66 13.88 17.19
N SER A 115 -0.38 12.62 16.82
CA SER A 115 -0.62 11.47 17.70
C SER A 115 0.25 10.28 17.28
N PRO A 116 0.76 9.49 18.22
CA PRO A 116 1.43 8.21 17.91
C PRO A 116 0.50 7.15 17.30
N GLN A 117 -0.81 7.36 17.35
CA GLN A 117 -1.81 6.49 16.71
C GLN A 117 -1.88 6.70 15.19
N LEU A 118 -1.39 7.84 14.70
CA LEU A 118 -1.29 8.13 13.27
C LEU A 118 0.14 7.84 12.82
N GLN A 119 0.32 6.76 12.10
CA GLN A 119 1.58 6.38 11.48
C GLN A 119 1.46 6.51 9.97
N ALA A 120 2.55 6.52 9.24
CA ALA A 120 2.48 6.68 7.79
C ALA A 120 3.66 6.04 7.06
N VAL A 121 3.45 5.78 5.78
CA VAL A 121 4.49 5.44 4.80
C VAL A 121 4.92 6.68 4.01
N ALA A 122 6.21 6.78 3.74
CA ALA A 122 6.78 7.88 2.98
C ALA A 122 6.59 7.70 1.47
N LEU A 123 6.55 8.80 0.72
CA LEU A 123 6.85 8.81 -0.70
C LEU A 123 8.36 8.88 -0.93
N ILE A 124 8.88 8.06 -1.83
CA ILE A 124 10.30 8.07 -2.23
C ILE A 124 10.42 8.21 -3.75
N PRO A 125 11.31 9.08 -4.25
CA PRO A 125 11.39 9.39 -5.69
C PRO A 125 12.14 8.29 -6.46
N MET A 126 11.48 7.17 -6.74
CA MET A 126 12.07 6.01 -7.44
C MET A 126 12.54 6.34 -8.86
N GLN A 127 12.19 7.49 -9.40
CA GLN A 127 12.73 8.05 -10.65
C GLN A 127 14.23 8.35 -10.55
N GLN A 128 14.79 8.45 -9.34
CA GLN A 128 16.21 8.68 -9.05
C GLN A 128 16.60 7.83 -7.83
N VAL A 129 17.19 6.67 -8.07
CA VAL A 129 17.47 5.69 -7.01
C VAL A 129 18.33 6.23 -5.86
N PRO A 130 19.44 6.98 -6.10
CA PRO A 130 20.21 7.56 -5.00
C PRO A 130 19.38 8.49 -4.10
N GLU A 131 18.51 9.29 -4.71
CA GLU A 131 17.63 10.22 -4.00
C GLU A 131 16.51 9.47 -3.25
N ALA A 132 16.00 8.39 -3.82
CA ALA A 132 15.02 7.54 -3.15
C ALA A 132 15.61 6.87 -1.89
N VAL A 133 16.85 6.39 -1.96
CA VAL A 133 17.57 5.83 -0.80
C VAL A 133 17.81 6.91 0.27
N ALA A 134 18.22 8.10 -0.14
CA ALA A 134 18.44 9.21 0.80
C ALA A 134 17.14 9.64 1.49
N GLU A 135 16.05 9.72 0.73
CA GLU A 135 14.75 10.13 1.24
C GLU A 135 14.11 9.06 2.13
N LEU A 136 14.24 7.76 1.78
CA LEU A 136 13.82 6.67 2.65
C LEU A 136 14.51 6.74 4.01
N ARG A 137 15.83 6.97 4.00
CA ARG A 137 16.60 7.12 5.24
C ARG A 137 16.12 8.30 6.07
N ARG A 138 15.97 9.47 5.44
CA ARG A 138 15.46 10.67 6.10
C ARG A 138 14.06 10.46 6.69
N ALA A 139 13.16 9.90 5.91
CA ALA A 139 11.79 9.66 6.35
C ALA A 139 11.73 8.74 7.58
N VAL A 140 12.48 7.64 7.57
CA VAL A 140 12.46 6.67 8.68
C VAL A 140 13.20 7.19 9.91
N GLN A 141 14.40 7.76 9.75
CA GLN A 141 15.25 8.12 10.88
C GLN A 141 14.93 9.50 11.47
N ASP A 142 14.58 10.48 10.62
CA ASP A 142 14.43 11.87 11.05
C ASP A 142 12.95 12.27 11.20
N LEU A 143 12.05 11.69 10.41
CA LEU A 143 10.63 12.06 10.38
C LEU A 143 9.69 11.02 11.02
N GLY A 144 10.17 9.81 11.35
CA GLY A 144 9.40 8.82 12.10
C GLY A 144 8.42 7.98 11.27
N PHE A 145 8.61 7.90 9.96
CA PHE A 145 7.83 7.00 9.10
C PHE A 145 8.16 5.53 9.37
N VAL A 146 7.18 4.65 9.18
CA VAL A 146 7.37 3.21 9.37
C VAL A 146 8.04 2.50 8.19
N GLY A 147 8.11 3.18 7.05
CA GLY A 147 8.69 2.69 5.81
C GLY A 147 8.25 3.55 4.64
N ALA A 148 8.17 2.97 3.44
CA ALA A 148 7.79 3.71 2.25
C ALA A 148 6.81 2.95 1.36
N MET A 149 5.99 3.70 0.62
CA MET A 149 5.16 3.17 -0.45
C MET A 149 5.97 3.04 -1.74
N LEU A 150 5.77 1.93 -2.44
CA LEU A 150 6.23 1.68 -3.79
C LEU A 150 5.02 1.68 -4.74
N PRO A 151 5.07 2.40 -5.86
CA PRO A 151 3.99 2.36 -6.83
C PRO A 151 3.93 0.98 -7.49
N SER A 152 2.73 0.42 -7.60
CA SER A 152 2.53 -0.86 -8.27
C SER A 152 2.78 -0.79 -9.77
N ASN A 153 2.72 0.40 -10.35
CA ASN A 153 2.92 0.68 -11.78
C ASN A 153 3.39 2.13 -12.01
N GLY A 154 3.75 2.45 -13.25
CA GLY A 154 4.16 3.80 -13.66
C GLY A 154 5.67 4.03 -13.70
N LEU A 155 6.46 3.17 -13.09
CA LEU A 155 7.92 3.26 -13.16
C LEU A 155 8.43 2.88 -14.57
N THR A 156 9.61 3.37 -14.93
CA THR A 156 10.26 3.06 -16.22
C THR A 156 10.77 1.61 -16.30
N ARG A 157 10.99 0.97 -15.15
CA ARG A 157 11.38 -0.43 -15.00
C ARG A 157 10.40 -1.11 -14.07
N HIS A 158 10.30 -2.43 -14.19
CA HIS A 158 9.55 -3.23 -13.23
C HIS A 158 10.10 -3.03 -11.81
N VAL A 159 9.23 -3.01 -10.81
CA VAL A 159 9.61 -2.74 -9.42
C VAL A 159 10.69 -3.71 -8.90
N SER A 160 10.75 -4.94 -9.40
CA SER A 160 11.78 -5.93 -9.05
C SER A 160 13.16 -5.70 -9.70
N HIS A 161 13.25 -4.78 -10.68
CA HIS A 161 14.48 -4.59 -11.46
C HIS A 161 15.68 -4.26 -10.58
N PRO A 162 16.90 -4.80 -10.87
CA PRO A 162 18.11 -4.58 -10.06
C PRO A 162 18.51 -3.12 -9.84
N GLU A 163 18.06 -2.22 -10.70
CA GLU A 163 18.23 -0.78 -10.51
C GLU A 163 17.65 -0.29 -9.17
N TYR A 164 16.55 -0.90 -8.69
CA TYR A 164 15.89 -0.55 -7.43
C TYR A 164 16.44 -1.29 -6.21
N TRP A 165 17.31 -2.25 -6.38
CA TRP A 165 17.88 -3.02 -5.26
C TRP A 165 18.57 -2.19 -4.18
N PRO A 166 19.21 -1.04 -4.46
CA PRO A 166 19.72 -0.18 -3.39
C PRO A 166 18.64 0.32 -2.42
N ILE A 167 17.39 0.48 -2.87
CA ILE A 167 16.25 0.86 -2.02
C ILE A 167 15.90 -0.31 -1.10
N TYR A 168 15.88 -1.55 -1.61
CA TYR A 168 15.61 -2.75 -0.84
C TYR A 168 16.70 -3.02 0.21
N ALA A 169 17.97 -2.85 -0.18
CA ALA A 169 19.09 -2.94 0.75
C ALA A 169 19.00 -1.90 1.88
N GLU A 170 18.60 -0.69 1.57
CA GLU A 170 18.42 0.36 2.58
C GLU A 170 17.22 0.09 3.50
N ALA A 171 16.10 -0.38 2.97
CA ALA A 171 14.95 -0.78 3.78
C ALA A 171 15.31 -1.92 4.74
N GLU A 172 16.03 -2.93 4.27
CA GLU A 172 16.54 -4.03 5.10
C GLU A 172 17.49 -3.51 6.19
N ARG A 173 18.43 -2.63 5.84
CA ARG A 173 19.39 -2.01 6.79
C ARG A 173 18.67 -1.18 7.87
N LEU A 174 17.61 -0.47 7.50
CA LEU A 174 16.78 0.33 8.41
C LEU A 174 15.79 -0.52 9.21
N ASN A 175 15.64 -1.80 8.86
CA ASN A 175 14.58 -2.69 9.35
C ASN A 175 13.18 -2.09 9.20
N CYS A 176 12.96 -1.31 8.13
CA CYS A 176 11.65 -0.75 7.80
C CYS A 176 10.98 -1.59 6.70
N MET A 177 9.65 -1.42 6.56
CA MET A 177 8.88 -2.09 5.53
C MET A 177 8.83 -1.29 4.24
N LEU A 178 8.50 -1.97 3.15
CA LEU A 178 8.07 -1.37 1.90
C LEU A 178 6.69 -1.91 1.53
N ALA A 179 5.82 -1.07 0.98
CA ALA A 179 4.49 -1.49 0.56
C ALA A 179 4.25 -1.13 -0.91
N VAL A 180 4.04 -2.14 -1.74
CA VAL A 180 3.52 -1.96 -3.09
C VAL A 180 2.03 -1.74 -3.00
N HIS A 181 1.55 -0.59 -3.46
CA HIS A 181 0.15 -0.21 -3.34
C HIS A 181 -0.54 -0.18 -4.70
N GLY A 182 -1.80 -0.65 -4.76
CA GLY A 182 -2.69 -0.53 -5.91
C GLY A 182 -2.92 0.94 -6.31
N GLY A 183 -3.75 1.17 -7.31
CA GLY A 183 -4.16 2.52 -7.70
C GLY A 183 -3.51 3.08 -8.97
N SER A 184 -2.40 2.53 -9.41
CA SER A 184 -1.82 2.87 -10.71
C SER A 184 -1.95 1.69 -11.66
N TYR A 185 -2.63 1.87 -12.79
CA TYR A 185 -2.93 0.79 -13.75
C TYR A 185 -2.59 1.17 -15.22
N MET A 186 -1.91 2.28 -15.43
CA MET A 186 -1.55 2.75 -16.77
C MET A 186 -0.71 1.71 -17.51
N ASN A 187 -0.94 1.59 -18.81
CA ASN A 187 -0.22 0.68 -19.70
C ASN A 187 -0.41 -0.83 -19.43
N LEU A 188 -1.42 -1.21 -18.64
CA LEU A 188 -1.79 -2.61 -18.40
C LEU A 188 -3.00 -3.07 -19.22
N GLY A 189 -3.44 -2.26 -20.19
CA GLY A 189 -4.57 -2.58 -21.06
C GLY A 189 -5.93 -2.14 -20.52
N PHE A 190 -6.03 -1.67 -19.28
CA PHE A 190 -7.28 -1.24 -18.66
C PHE A 190 -7.86 0.02 -19.30
N ASN A 191 -7.06 0.82 -19.97
CA ASN A 191 -7.49 1.97 -20.76
C ASN A 191 -8.34 1.61 -21.99
N THR A 192 -8.49 0.32 -22.29
CA THR A 192 -9.40 -0.17 -23.35
C THR A 192 -10.81 -0.39 -22.85
N TYR A 193 -11.04 -0.40 -21.54
CA TYR A 193 -12.38 -0.49 -20.98
C TYR A 193 -13.16 0.81 -21.17
N THR A 194 -14.46 0.66 -21.39
CA THR A 194 -15.39 1.80 -21.62
C THR A 194 -16.13 2.23 -20.37
N VAL A 195 -16.03 1.47 -19.30
CA VAL A 195 -16.67 1.75 -18.00
C VAL A 195 -15.66 1.62 -16.87
N PHE A 196 -15.66 2.59 -15.97
CA PHE A 196 -14.73 2.65 -14.85
C PHE A 196 -14.78 1.43 -13.92
N PRO A 197 -15.96 0.88 -13.54
CA PRO A 197 -16.02 -0.31 -12.70
C PRO A 197 -15.23 -1.52 -13.23
N ALA A 198 -15.12 -1.66 -14.55
CA ALA A 198 -14.32 -2.74 -15.15
C ALA A 198 -12.81 -2.52 -14.95
N THR A 199 -12.35 -1.27 -15.05
CA THR A 199 -10.96 -0.90 -14.74
C THR A 199 -10.67 -1.17 -13.26
N ARG A 200 -11.54 -0.72 -12.36
CA ARG A 200 -11.37 -0.88 -10.93
C ARG A 200 -11.35 -2.33 -10.48
N ALA A 201 -12.24 -3.17 -11.01
CA ALA A 201 -12.33 -4.59 -10.66
C ALA A 201 -11.00 -5.34 -10.81
N LEU A 202 -10.16 -4.98 -11.77
CA LEU A 202 -8.88 -5.63 -12.04
C LEU A 202 -7.67 -4.71 -11.83
N GLY A 203 -7.88 -3.40 -11.83
CA GLY A 203 -6.81 -2.42 -11.70
C GLY A 203 -6.12 -2.39 -10.34
N MET A 204 -6.75 -2.95 -9.30
CA MET A 204 -6.13 -3.13 -7.99
C MET A 204 -5.34 -4.44 -7.91
N PRO A 205 -5.94 -5.63 -8.09
CA PRO A 205 -5.23 -6.89 -7.86
C PRO A 205 -4.14 -7.19 -8.92
N PHE A 206 -4.34 -6.84 -10.18
CA PHE A 206 -3.39 -7.26 -11.23
C PHE A 206 -2.03 -6.56 -11.14
N PRO A 207 -1.91 -5.24 -10.91
CA PRO A 207 -0.61 -4.62 -10.70
C PRO A 207 0.15 -5.23 -9.52
N LEU A 208 -0.54 -5.61 -8.43
CA LEU A 208 0.07 -6.28 -7.29
C LEU A 208 0.55 -7.69 -7.63
N ALA A 209 -0.26 -8.47 -8.35
CA ALA A 209 0.12 -9.79 -8.84
C ALA A 209 1.36 -9.73 -9.75
N ILE A 210 1.43 -8.73 -10.63
CA ILE A 210 2.58 -8.47 -11.52
C ILE A 210 3.81 -8.13 -10.67
N ALA A 211 3.68 -7.20 -9.72
CA ALA A 211 4.78 -6.79 -8.85
C ALA A 211 5.32 -7.95 -8.01
N ALA A 212 4.44 -8.71 -7.34
CA ALA A 212 4.82 -9.88 -6.54
C ALA A 212 5.51 -10.95 -7.37
N THR A 213 4.95 -11.27 -8.55
CA THR A 213 5.55 -12.23 -9.48
C THR A 213 6.97 -11.83 -9.85
N GLY A 214 7.19 -10.59 -10.26
CA GLY A 214 8.53 -10.12 -10.60
C GLY A 214 9.48 -10.12 -9.41
N MET A 215 9.06 -9.69 -8.23
CA MET A 215 9.92 -9.70 -7.04
C MET A 215 10.34 -11.11 -6.63
N ILE A 216 9.48 -12.12 -6.82
CA ILE A 216 9.82 -13.54 -6.61
C ILE A 216 10.79 -14.02 -7.69
N VAL A 217 10.45 -13.81 -8.97
CA VAL A 217 11.20 -14.34 -10.12
C VAL A 217 12.59 -13.72 -10.24
N ASP A 218 12.72 -12.41 -10.00
CA ASP A 218 13.99 -11.69 -10.05
C ASP A 218 14.83 -11.86 -8.76
N GLY A 219 14.32 -12.64 -7.78
CA GLY A 219 15.05 -13.03 -6.59
C GLY A 219 15.23 -11.91 -5.55
N VAL A 220 14.32 -10.92 -5.51
CA VAL A 220 14.38 -9.83 -4.50
C VAL A 220 14.34 -10.42 -3.09
N PHE A 221 13.43 -11.35 -2.82
CA PHE A 221 13.31 -11.99 -1.50
C PHE A 221 14.46 -12.94 -1.17
N ASP A 222 15.14 -13.49 -2.17
CA ASP A 222 16.31 -14.34 -1.96
C ASP A 222 17.56 -13.52 -1.63
N ARG A 223 17.65 -12.33 -2.22
CA ARG A 223 18.78 -11.42 -2.03
C ARG A 223 18.68 -10.60 -0.75
N PHE A 224 17.47 -10.24 -0.34
CA PHE A 224 17.20 -9.41 0.84
C PHE A 224 16.36 -10.20 1.85
N PRO A 225 16.99 -11.08 2.65
CA PRO A 225 16.28 -12.05 3.49
C PRO A 225 15.57 -11.45 4.70
N GLN A 226 15.83 -10.20 5.05
CA GLN A 226 15.14 -9.48 6.13
C GLN A 226 14.11 -8.46 5.62
N LEU A 227 14.01 -8.26 4.29
CA LEU A 227 13.10 -7.31 3.69
C LEU A 227 11.65 -7.75 3.89
N ARG A 228 10.81 -6.87 4.42
CA ARG A 228 9.35 -7.04 4.49
C ARG A 228 8.67 -6.19 3.42
N VAL A 229 7.81 -6.83 2.62
CA VAL A 229 7.05 -6.16 1.55
C VAL A 229 5.56 -6.45 1.72
N GLY A 230 4.76 -5.38 1.79
CA GLY A 230 3.30 -5.44 1.74
C GLY A 230 2.78 -5.26 0.32
N PHE A 231 1.63 -5.86 0.02
CA PHE A 231 0.86 -5.66 -1.20
C PHE A 231 -0.55 -5.20 -0.78
N MET A 232 -0.84 -3.92 -1.00
CA MET A 232 -1.98 -3.25 -0.39
C MET A 232 -3.09 -2.96 -1.41
N GLU A 233 -4.33 -3.01 -0.97
CA GLU A 233 -5.54 -2.69 -1.75
C GLU A 233 -5.74 -3.55 -3.02
N GLY A 234 -5.55 -4.85 -2.92
CA GLY A 234 -5.80 -5.76 -4.06
C GLY A 234 -6.50 -7.05 -3.70
N GLY A 235 -6.93 -7.17 -2.45
CA GLY A 235 -7.52 -8.39 -1.92
C GLY A 235 -6.58 -9.59 -1.97
N THR A 236 -7.12 -10.77 -1.73
CA THR A 236 -6.33 -12.00 -1.52
C THR A 236 -6.42 -13.01 -2.68
N ALA A 237 -7.39 -12.85 -3.60
CA ALA A 237 -7.69 -13.83 -4.64
C ALA A 237 -6.55 -14.02 -5.67
N TRP A 238 -5.70 -13.04 -5.85
CA TRP A 238 -4.56 -13.10 -6.79
C TRP A 238 -3.42 -14.01 -6.29
N ILE A 239 -3.33 -14.29 -4.99
CA ILE A 239 -2.24 -15.09 -4.39
C ILE A 239 -2.26 -16.53 -4.90
N PRO A 240 -3.37 -17.30 -4.77
CA PRO A 240 -3.43 -18.64 -5.33
C PRO A 240 -3.16 -18.68 -6.84
N LEU A 241 -3.66 -17.67 -7.59
CA LEU A 241 -3.39 -17.55 -9.03
C LEU A 241 -1.90 -17.44 -9.33
N VAL A 242 -1.18 -16.57 -8.64
CA VAL A 242 0.27 -16.38 -8.81
C VAL A 242 1.03 -17.66 -8.46
N ILE A 243 0.70 -18.29 -7.33
CA ILE A 243 1.34 -19.53 -6.90
C ILE A 243 1.16 -20.62 -7.95
N ASP A 244 -0.08 -20.92 -8.37
CA ASP A 244 -0.37 -21.97 -9.34
C ASP A 244 0.34 -21.73 -10.69
N ARG A 245 0.44 -20.47 -11.12
CA ARG A 245 1.13 -20.14 -12.38
C ARG A 245 2.65 -20.30 -12.26
N LEU A 246 3.25 -19.88 -11.15
CA LEU A 246 4.70 -20.06 -10.89
C LEU A 246 5.05 -21.55 -10.77
N GLU A 247 4.27 -22.34 -10.04
CA GLU A 247 4.45 -23.79 -9.93
C GLU A 247 4.48 -24.46 -11.30
N ARG A 248 3.55 -24.06 -12.18
CA ARG A 248 3.48 -24.60 -13.53
C ARG A 248 4.75 -24.29 -14.35
N GLU A 249 5.25 -23.04 -14.30
CA GLU A 249 6.46 -22.65 -15.02
C GLU A 249 7.71 -23.36 -14.46
N VAL A 250 7.78 -23.58 -13.16
CA VAL A 250 8.83 -24.38 -12.52
C VAL A 250 8.75 -25.84 -12.99
N ALA A 251 7.55 -26.43 -13.03
CA ALA A 251 7.34 -27.80 -13.48
C ALA A 251 7.71 -28.03 -14.95
N TYR A 252 7.49 -27.04 -15.80
CA TYR A 252 7.91 -27.10 -17.21
C TYR A 252 9.40 -26.79 -17.42
N GLY A 253 10.14 -26.42 -16.36
CA GLY A 253 11.57 -26.09 -16.44
C GLY A 253 11.88 -24.74 -17.07
N GLY A 254 10.86 -23.90 -17.31
CA GLY A 254 11.03 -22.53 -17.81
C GLY A 254 11.50 -21.56 -16.74
N LEU A 255 11.24 -21.89 -15.48
CA LEU A 255 11.60 -21.05 -14.32
C LEU A 255 12.36 -21.88 -13.29
N LYS A 256 13.41 -21.29 -12.71
CA LYS A 256 14.14 -21.85 -11.57
C LYS A 256 14.04 -20.90 -10.40
N LEU A 257 13.39 -21.33 -9.33
CA LEU A 257 13.31 -20.62 -8.06
C LEU A 257 14.15 -21.34 -7.00
N THR A 258 14.62 -20.61 -6.00
CA THR A 258 15.40 -21.17 -4.89
C THR A 258 14.50 -21.93 -3.90
N ARG A 259 13.20 -21.63 -3.90
CA ARG A 259 12.19 -22.20 -3.02
C ARG A 259 10.92 -22.50 -3.78
N HIS A 260 10.03 -23.33 -3.20
CA HIS A 260 8.68 -23.51 -3.73
C HIS A 260 7.89 -22.20 -3.72
N PRO A 261 7.09 -21.88 -4.74
CA PRO A 261 6.33 -20.62 -4.82
C PRO A 261 5.54 -20.25 -3.55
N GLU A 262 4.89 -21.24 -2.91
CA GLU A 262 4.14 -21.01 -1.67
C GLU A 262 5.03 -20.54 -0.50
N GLU A 263 6.27 -20.98 -0.43
CA GLU A 263 7.15 -20.70 0.70
C GLU A 263 7.54 -19.22 0.79
N TYR A 264 7.51 -18.49 -0.34
CA TYR A 264 7.72 -17.05 -0.32
C TYR A 264 6.63 -16.31 0.46
N PHE A 265 5.41 -16.82 0.44
CA PHE A 265 4.27 -16.24 1.18
C PHE A 265 4.20 -16.71 2.64
N LYS A 266 4.91 -17.76 3.03
CA LYS A 266 4.83 -18.37 4.38
C LYS A 266 5.84 -17.80 5.38
N ASP A 267 6.83 -17.03 4.96
CA ASP A 267 8.03 -16.73 5.75
C ASP A 267 8.09 -15.34 6.40
N ASP A 268 6.97 -14.73 6.71
CA ASP A 268 6.88 -13.43 7.39
C ASP A 268 7.56 -12.25 6.64
N ARG A 269 7.66 -12.33 5.32
CA ARG A 269 8.24 -11.27 4.49
C ARG A 269 7.30 -10.68 3.45
N ILE A 270 6.31 -11.44 3.03
CA ILE A 270 5.23 -10.97 2.17
C ILE A 270 3.98 -10.79 3.03
N PHE A 271 3.41 -9.59 2.95
CA PHE A 271 2.19 -9.22 3.63
C PHE A 271 1.16 -8.70 2.63
N VAL A 272 -0.11 -8.84 2.95
CA VAL A 272 -1.20 -8.51 2.00
C VAL A 272 -2.36 -7.88 2.77
N GLY A 273 -2.80 -6.71 2.31
CA GLY A 273 -4.04 -6.09 2.80
C GLY A 273 -5.25 -6.92 2.38
N CYS A 274 -6.19 -7.12 3.30
CA CYS A 274 -7.42 -7.85 3.05
C CYS A 274 -8.63 -7.20 3.72
N GLU A 275 -9.80 -7.42 3.13
CA GLU A 275 -11.10 -6.99 3.61
C GLU A 275 -11.83 -8.14 4.33
N GLY A 276 -12.79 -7.79 5.20
CA GLY A 276 -13.51 -8.77 6.01
C GLY A 276 -14.33 -9.78 5.22
N ASN A 277 -14.97 -9.33 4.16
CA ASN A 277 -15.94 -10.09 3.37
C ASN A 277 -15.35 -10.93 2.23
N GLU A 278 -14.03 -10.93 2.05
CA GLU A 278 -13.38 -11.64 0.96
C GLU A 278 -13.60 -13.16 1.02
N LYS A 279 -14.27 -13.70 0.02
CA LYS A 279 -14.54 -15.15 -0.08
C LYS A 279 -13.27 -15.98 -0.32
N ALA A 280 -12.28 -15.38 -0.99
CA ALA A 280 -11.02 -16.06 -1.29
C ALA A 280 -10.08 -16.17 -0.09
N LEU A 281 -10.28 -15.38 0.96
CA LEU A 281 -9.37 -15.28 2.10
C LEU A 281 -9.14 -16.64 2.80
N ALA A 282 -10.20 -17.40 3.06
CA ALA A 282 -10.07 -18.72 3.71
C ALA A 282 -9.24 -19.69 2.85
N TYR A 283 -9.45 -19.71 1.55
CA TYR A 283 -8.66 -20.53 0.63
C TYR A 283 -7.20 -20.07 0.55
N ALA A 284 -6.95 -18.77 0.52
CA ALA A 284 -5.60 -18.25 0.56
C ALA A 284 -4.88 -18.63 1.87
N ILE A 285 -5.57 -18.56 3.01
CA ILE A 285 -5.04 -19.01 4.31
C ILE A 285 -4.76 -20.52 4.32
N GLU A 286 -5.61 -21.33 3.70
CA GLU A 286 -5.36 -22.77 3.56
C GLU A 286 -4.05 -23.05 2.80
N ARG A 287 -3.75 -22.25 1.75
CA ARG A 287 -2.56 -22.41 0.92
C ARG A 287 -1.28 -21.92 1.62
N VAL A 288 -1.31 -20.73 2.22
CA VAL A 288 -0.08 -20.07 2.69
C VAL A 288 -0.05 -19.79 4.19
N GLY A 289 -1.09 -20.14 4.93
CA GLY A 289 -1.24 -19.83 6.35
C GLY A 289 -1.77 -18.40 6.59
N PRO A 290 -2.07 -18.03 7.85
CA PRO A 290 -2.68 -16.74 8.17
C PRO A 290 -1.70 -15.56 8.22
N LYS A 291 -0.41 -15.81 8.25
CA LYS A 291 0.64 -14.81 8.52
C LYS A 291 0.70 -13.63 7.53
N PRO A 292 0.42 -13.80 6.22
CA PRO A 292 0.49 -12.68 5.29
C PRO A 292 -0.62 -11.63 5.47
N PHE A 293 -1.81 -12.02 5.96
CA PHE A 293 -3.01 -11.22 5.81
C PHE A 293 -3.19 -10.19 6.91
N MET A 294 -3.45 -8.93 6.54
CA MET A 294 -3.67 -7.81 7.45
C MET A 294 -4.96 -7.10 7.08
N PHE A 295 -5.78 -6.81 8.10
CA PHE A 295 -6.96 -5.98 7.91
C PHE A 295 -6.56 -4.57 7.47
N ALA A 296 -7.22 -4.07 6.45
CA ALA A 296 -7.03 -2.77 5.83
C ALA A 296 -8.40 -2.08 5.72
N SER A 297 -8.55 -0.87 6.26
CA SER A 297 -9.83 -0.18 6.26
C SER A 297 -10.11 0.56 4.96
N ASP A 298 -9.06 0.98 4.28
CA ASP A 298 -9.15 1.90 3.14
C ASP A 298 -9.90 3.21 3.45
N PHE A 299 -10.08 3.55 4.74
CA PHE A 299 -10.73 4.80 5.14
C PHE A 299 -9.83 6.00 4.75
N PRO A 300 -10.34 7.10 4.19
CA PRO A 300 -11.74 7.45 3.96
C PRO A 300 -12.18 7.33 2.49
N HIS A 301 -11.63 6.40 1.72
CA HIS A 301 -11.98 6.27 0.32
C HIS A 301 -13.48 5.94 0.16
N GLU A 302 -13.85 4.67 0.19
CA GLU A 302 -15.25 4.25 0.03
C GLU A 302 -15.85 3.74 1.33
N ILE A 303 -15.08 3.84 2.41
CA ILE A 303 -15.41 3.31 3.72
C ILE A 303 -15.77 4.44 4.67
N SER A 304 -16.89 4.29 5.34
CA SER A 304 -17.29 5.07 6.51
C SER A 304 -16.94 4.32 7.80
N ILE A 305 -17.08 4.99 8.95
CA ILE A 305 -16.91 4.34 10.26
C ILE A 305 -17.84 3.12 10.40
N ALA A 306 -19.09 3.24 9.93
CA ALA A 306 -20.06 2.15 10.02
C ALA A 306 -19.64 0.95 9.16
N ASN A 307 -19.17 1.18 7.93
CA ASN A 307 -18.70 0.13 7.05
C ASN A 307 -17.45 -0.56 7.61
N CYS A 308 -16.48 0.21 8.15
CA CYS A 308 -15.30 -0.36 8.78
C CYS A 308 -15.66 -1.28 9.98
N MET A 309 -16.61 -0.85 10.81
CA MET A 309 -17.10 -1.69 11.92
C MET A 309 -17.79 -2.96 11.42
N GLU A 310 -18.54 -2.87 10.32
CA GLU A 310 -19.18 -4.03 9.69
C GLU A 310 -18.11 -5.02 9.19
N GLU A 311 -17.07 -4.56 8.49
CA GLU A 311 -15.97 -5.40 8.01
C GLU A 311 -15.18 -6.07 9.14
N ILE A 312 -14.90 -5.35 10.23
CA ILE A 312 -14.27 -5.96 11.40
C ILE A 312 -15.16 -7.07 11.98
N ASN A 313 -16.48 -6.83 12.07
CA ASN A 313 -17.42 -7.84 12.54
C ASN A 313 -17.52 -9.03 11.57
N GLU A 314 -17.46 -8.78 10.27
CA GLU A 314 -17.41 -9.86 9.27
C GLU A 314 -16.21 -10.77 9.52
N VAL A 315 -15.00 -10.24 9.77
CA VAL A 315 -13.84 -11.08 10.14
C VAL A 315 -14.14 -11.86 11.42
N LEU A 316 -14.69 -11.21 12.45
CA LEU A 316 -14.96 -11.84 13.76
C LEU A 316 -16.02 -12.95 13.68
N GLU A 317 -17.03 -12.80 12.83
CA GLU A 317 -18.16 -13.73 12.68
C GLU A 317 -17.88 -14.88 11.68
N ARG A 318 -16.82 -14.81 10.89
CA ARG A 318 -16.48 -15.87 9.92
C ARG A 318 -16.33 -17.24 10.57
N HIS A 319 -17.09 -18.21 10.09
CA HIS A 319 -17.02 -19.59 10.56
C HIS A 319 -15.92 -20.41 9.87
N ASP A 320 -15.42 -19.94 8.74
CA ASP A 320 -14.36 -20.56 7.94
C ASP A 320 -12.95 -20.17 8.40
N LEU A 321 -12.83 -19.27 9.40
CA LEU A 321 -11.58 -18.83 10.02
C LEU A 321 -11.49 -19.28 11.49
N LYS A 322 -10.33 -19.79 11.90
CA LYS A 322 -10.03 -20.07 13.29
C LYS A 322 -9.89 -18.78 14.09
N HIS A 323 -10.07 -18.85 15.43
CA HIS A 323 -9.92 -17.70 16.32
C HIS A 323 -8.52 -17.05 16.18
N GLU A 324 -7.47 -17.87 16.12
CA GLU A 324 -6.10 -17.42 15.93
C GLU A 324 -5.86 -16.69 14.58
N HIS A 325 -6.57 -17.12 13.52
CA HIS A 325 -6.50 -16.43 12.22
C HIS A 325 -7.10 -15.02 12.31
N LYS A 326 -8.23 -14.87 13.00
CA LYS A 326 -8.91 -13.58 13.18
C LYS A 326 -8.05 -12.58 13.97
N ALA A 327 -7.42 -13.04 15.06
CA ALA A 327 -6.50 -12.22 15.85
C ALA A 327 -5.27 -11.79 15.02
N ALA A 328 -4.71 -12.72 14.24
CA ALA A 328 -3.59 -12.44 13.35
C ALA A 328 -3.95 -11.37 12.31
N ILE A 329 -5.09 -11.51 11.63
CA ILE A 329 -5.57 -10.58 10.60
C ILE A 329 -5.85 -9.20 11.18
N LEU A 330 -6.59 -9.15 12.30
CA LEU A 330 -7.06 -7.89 12.87
C LEU A 330 -5.98 -7.08 13.61
N GLY A 331 -4.76 -7.60 13.75
CA GLY A 331 -3.72 -6.79 14.39
C GLY A 331 -2.32 -7.39 14.44
N GLU A 332 -2.13 -8.66 14.78
CA GLU A 332 -0.80 -9.23 15.03
C GLU A 332 0.10 -9.18 13.79
N ASN A 333 -0.47 -9.44 12.60
CA ASN A 333 0.27 -9.42 11.35
C ASN A 333 0.72 -8.00 10.97
N ALA A 334 -0.16 -7.00 11.14
CA ALA A 334 0.19 -5.61 10.92
C ALA A 334 1.30 -5.14 11.86
N ARG A 335 1.25 -5.52 13.16
CA ARG A 335 2.34 -5.21 14.10
C ARG A 335 3.67 -5.81 13.65
N ARG A 336 3.68 -7.07 13.17
CA ARG A 336 4.91 -7.68 12.63
C ARG A 336 5.40 -6.98 11.37
N PHE A 337 4.49 -6.64 10.46
CA PHE A 337 4.84 -5.96 9.23
C PHE A 337 5.48 -4.60 9.49
N TYR A 338 4.86 -3.79 10.33
CA TYR A 338 5.34 -2.44 10.65
C TYR A 338 6.42 -2.40 11.73
N GLY A 339 6.71 -3.53 12.40
CA GLY A 339 7.74 -3.60 13.44
C GLY A 339 7.35 -2.89 14.75
N ARG A 340 6.08 -3.00 15.14
CA ARG A 340 5.50 -2.33 16.31
C ARG A 340 5.06 -3.33 17.38
#